data_99beaabcb32abaa7e97079111f966731
#
_entry.id   99beaabcb32abaa7e97079111f966731
#
_cell.length_a   1.000
_cell.length_b   1.000
_cell.length_c   1.000
_cell.angle_alpha   90.00
_cell.angle_beta   90.00
_cell.angle_gamma   90.00
#
_symmetry.space_group_name_H-M   'P 1'
#
loop_
_entity.id
_entity.type
_entity.pdbx_description
1 polymer ?
#
loop_
_entity_poly.entity_id
_entity_poly.type
_entity_poly.pdbx_seq_one_letter_code
_entity_poly.pdbx_strand_id
1 'polypeptide(L)'
;MRRGDIYLVDYEPVRGSGVDKARPSIIVSNDGANQAVERHGRGVITVVPLTSNTTRVLSFQVFLSAAECHLPKDSKAQCEQVRAVAQDRILRRLGAVPRQRMMEIDAALRRHLGL
;
A
#
# COMPACT_ATOMS: atom_id res chain seq x y z
N MET A 1 -8.64 -8.30 5.55
CA MET A 1 -7.50 -7.56 4.99
C MET A 1 -6.28 -8.45 4.99
N ARG A 2 -5.73 -8.67 3.84
CA ARG A 2 -4.60 -9.60 3.68
C ARG A 2 -3.39 -8.89 3.11
N ARG A 3 -2.22 -9.39 3.44
CA ARG A 3 -1.00 -8.86 2.86
C ARG A 3 -1.06 -8.98 1.34
N GLY A 4 -0.81 -7.89 0.64
CA GLY A 4 -0.91 -7.84 -0.81
C GLY A 4 -2.20 -7.21 -1.31
N ASP A 5 -3.21 -7.08 -0.47
CA ASP A 5 -4.42 -6.36 -0.86
C ASP A 5 -4.11 -4.88 -1.04
N ILE A 6 -4.84 -4.23 -1.93
CA ILE A 6 -4.72 -2.79 -2.15
C ILE A 6 -5.98 -2.12 -1.61
N TYR A 7 -5.78 -1.19 -0.69
CA TYR A 7 -6.87 -0.42 -0.09
C TYR A 7 -6.66 1.06 -0.34
N LEU A 8 -7.76 1.79 -0.39
CA LEU A 8 -7.68 3.25 -0.38
C LEU A 8 -7.38 3.66 1.07
N VAL A 9 -6.35 4.46 1.26
CA VAL A 9 -5.89 4.87 2.59
C VAL A 9 -5.87 6.39 2.67
N ASP A 10 -6.46 6.92 3.72
CA ASP A 10 -6.50 8.37 3.95
C ASP A 10 -5.28 8.76 4.77
N TYR A 11 -4.31 9.38 4.13
CA TYR A 11 -3.08 9.75 4.80
C TYR A 11 -3.16 11.08 5.55
N GLU A 12 -4.17 11.91 5.23
CA GLU A 12 -4.27 13.15 5.90
C GLU A 12 -5.66 13.52 6.13
N PRO A 13 -6.19 12.99 7.12
CA PRO A 13 -7.55 13.24 7.39
C PRO A 13 -7.81 14.59 7.76
N VAL A 14 -7.35 15.46 7.36
CA VAL A 14 -7.68 16.66 7.73
C VAL A 14 -7.54 17.76 7.57
N ARG A 15 -7.64 18.26 7.84
CA ARG A 15 -7.43 19.39 7.92
C ARG A 15 -7.68 20.19 6.94
N GLY A 16 -8.51 20.37 6.63
CA GLY A 16 -8.78 21.33 5.83
C GLY A 16 -8.34 21.38 4.49
N SER A 17 -7.46 20.96 4.04
CA SER A 17 -7.08 21.20 2.72
C SER A 17 -8.05 20.62 1.82
N GLY A 18 -8.88 19.90 2.27
CA GLY A 18 -9.84 19.49 1.39
C GLY A 18 -9.36 18.53 0.43
N VAL A 19 -8.38 18.52 0.01
CA VAL A 19 -8.06 17.75 -1.01
C VAL A 19 -7.94 16.42 -0.59
N ASP A 20 -8.40 15.56 -1.30
CA ASP A 20 -8.31 14.33 -1.13
C ASP A 20 -6.97 13.81 -0.98
N LYS A 21 -6.56 13.44 0.09
CA LYS A 21 -5.27 12.87 0.34
C LYS A 21 -5.30 11.35 0.38
N ALA A 22 -6.37 10.75 -0.03
CA ALA A 22 -6.44 9.30 -0.03
C ALA A 22 -5.68 8.74 -1.22
N ARG A 23 -4.96 7.66 -1.03
CA ARG A 23 -4.20 7.00 -2.07
C ARG A 23 -4.36 5.50 -2.01
N PRO A 24 -4.33 4.82 -3.15
CA PRO A 24 -4.24 3.37 -3.14
C PRO A 24 -2.94 2.96 -2.45
N SER A 25 -3.00 1.94 -1.62
CA SER A 25 -1.82 1.49 -0.87
C SER A 25 -1.88 -0.01 -0.68
N ILE A 26 -0.73 -0.64 -0.67
CA ILE A 26 -0.61 -2.08 -0.51
C ILE A 26 -0.45 -2.40 0.96
N ILE A 27 -1.20 -3.36 1.45
CA ILE A 27 -1.03 -3.86 2.81
C ILE A 27 0.22 -4.75 2.81
N VAL A 28 1.23 -4.39 3.59
CA VAL A 28 2.47 -5.16 3.65
C VAL A 28 2.76 -5.75 5.02
N SER A 29 1.99 -5.39 6.06
CA SER A 29 2.12 -6.07 7.34
C SER A 29 1.64 -7.50 7.20
N ASN A 30 2.16 -8.40 8.03
CA ASN A 30 1.85 -9.82 7.92
C ASN A 30 0.40 -10.11 8.30
N ASP A 31 -0.11 -11.23 7.79
CA ASP A 31 -1.53 -11.55 7.96
C ASP A 31 -1.92 -11.77 9.43
N GLY A 32 -1.02 -12.30 10.23
CA GLY A 32 -1.32 -12.47 11.65
C GLY A 32 -1.55 -11.13 12.34
N ALA A 33 -0.68 -10.17 12.07
CA ALA A 33 -0.82 -8.82 12.62
C ALA A 33 -2.09 -8.16 12.08
N ASN A 34 -2.37 -8.32 10.79
CA ASN A 34 -3.57 -7.73 10.18
C ASN A 34 -4.85 -8.29 10.82
N GLN A 35 -4.86 -9.60 11.04
CA GLN A 35 -6.02 -10.24 11.66
C GLN A 35 -6.21 -9.77 13.09
N ALA A 36 -5.12 -9.60 13.83
CA ALA A 36 -5.21 -9.12 15.20
C ALA A 36 -5.82 -7.73 15.27
N VAL A 37 -5.41 -6.84 14.35
CA VAL A 37 -5.94 -5.50 14.29
C VAL A 37 -7.43 -5.54 13.96
N GLU A 38 -7.83 -6.35 12.99
CA GLU A 38 -9.23 -6.47 12.63
C GLU A 38 -10.06 -7.02 13.79
N ARG A 39 -9.52 -8.00 14.50
CA ARG A 39 -10.24 -8.60 15.62
C ARG A 39 -10.45 -7.62 16.77
N HIS A 40 -9.46 -6.79 17.04
CA HIS A 40 -9.56 -5.81 18.12
C HIS A 40 -10.22 -4.51 17.71
N GLY A 41 -10.38 -4.29 16.42
CA GLY A 41 -11.01 -3.06 15.92
C GLY A 41 -10.12 -1.83 16.03
N ARG A 42 -8.84 -2.00 16.29
CA ARG A 42 -7.90 -0.88 16.38
C ARG A 42 -6.48 -1.39 16.29
N GLY A 43 -5.57 -0.51 15.99
CA GLY A 43 -4.17 -0.82 15.86
C GLY A 43 -3.60 -0.17 14.62
N VAL A 44 -2.41 -0.60 14.22
CA VAL A 44 -1.77 -0.05 13.03
C VAL A 44 -1.55 -1.13 12.00
N ILE A 45 -1.58 -0.72 10.76
CA ILE A 45 -1.33 -1.57 9.59
C ILE A 45 -0.17 -0.93 8.84
N THR A 46 0.73 -1.73 8.33
CA THR A 46 1.86 -1.20 7.56
C THR A 46 1.52 -1.25 6.08
N VAL A 47 1.73 -0.15 5.39
CA VAL A 47 1.33 0.00 4.01
C VAL A 47 2.44 0.61 3.15
N VAL A 48 2.35 0.38 1.84
CA VAL A 48 3.20 1.00 0.84
C VAL A 48 2.29 1.78 -0.10
N PRO A 49 2.41 3.10 -0.18
CA PRO A 49 1.53 3.87 -1.07
C PRO A 49 1.89 3.68 -2.53
N LEU A 50 0.88 3.83 -3.38
CA LEU A 50 1.04 3.78 -4.81
C LEU A 50 0.88 5.18 -5.39
N THR A 51 1.49 5.43 -6.53
CA THR A 51 1.26 6.64 -7.30
C THR A 51 1.02 6.26 -8.75
N SER A 52 0.16 7.02 -9.43
CA SER A 52 -0.06 6.79 -10.85
C SER A 52 0.97 7.48 -11.72
N ASN A 53 1.90 8.21 -11.13
CA ASN A 53 2.99 8.80 -11.90
C ASN A 53 4.07 7.75 -12.11
N THR A 54 4.05 7.12 -13.27
CA THR A 54 4.98 6.02 -13.58
C THR A 54 6.05 6.45 -14.57
N THR A 55 6.26 7.74 -14.75
CA THR A 55 7.26 8.25 -15.68
C THR A 55 8.64 7.66 -15.36
N ARG A 56 8.92 7.43 -14.10
CA ARG A 56 10.19 6.91 -13.71
C ARG A 56 9.97 5.91 -12.58
N VAL A 57 10.54 4.75 -12.71
CA VAL A 57 10.43 3.72 -11.67
C VAL A 57 11.84 3.42 -11.17
N LEU A 58 12.10 3.78 -9.93
CA LEU A 58 13.43 3.62 -9.35
C LEU A 58 13.63 2.18 -8.86
N SER A 59 14.88 1.81 -8.57
CA SER A 59 15.20 0.41 -8.23
C SER A 59 14.51 -0.07 -6.96
N PHE A 60 14.09 0.83 -6.09
CA PHE A 60 13.37 0.49 -4.87
C PHE A 60 11.87 0.71 -5.03
N GLN A 61 11.39 0.80 -6.24
CA GLN A 61 9.97 0.93 -6.56
C GLN A 61 9.58 -0.22 -7.49
N VAL A 62 8.30 -0.51 -7.59
CA VAL A 62 7.82 -1.62 -8.39
C VAL A 62 6.66 -1.16 -9.25
N PHE A 63 6.77 -1.37 -10.55
CA PHE A 63 5.68 -1.03 -11.49
C PHE A 63 4.58 -2.09 -11.38
N LEU A 64 3.34 -1.62 -11.36
CA LEU A 64 2.16 -2.46 -11.30
C LEU A 64 1.20 -2.03 -12.38
N SER A 65 0.84 -2.94 -13.27
CA SER A 65 -0.13 -2.57 -14.31
C SER A 65 -1.54 -2.53 -13.74
N ALA A 66 -2.35 -1.68 -14.31
CA ALA A 66 -3.74 -1.56 -13.90
C ALA A 66 -4.47 -2.89 -14.00
N ALA A 67 -4.24 -3.60 -15.11
CA ALA A 67 -4.94 -4.85 -15.36
C ALA A 67 -4.61 -5.92 -14.34
N GLU A 68 -3.34 -6.07 -13.98
CA GLU A 68 -2.96 -7.15 -13.07
C GLU A 68 -3.42 -6.89 -11.64
N CYS A 69 -3.63 -5.65 -11.26
CA CYS A 69 -4.02 -5.30 -9.90
C CYS A 69 -5.48 -4.89 -9.77
N HIS A 70 -6.21 -4.83 -10.87
CA HIS A 70 -7.59 -4.39 -10.92
C HIS A 70 -7.73 -2.93 -10.49
N LEU A 71 -6.79 -2.11 -10.90
CA LEU A 71 -6.82 -0.68 -10.63
C LEU A 71 -7.20 0.09 -11.89
N PRO A 72 -7.68 1.32 -11.77
CA PRO A 72 -8.04 2.11 -12.94
C PRO A 72 -6.85 2.62 -13.75
N LYS A 73 -5.69 2.68 -13.14
CA LYS A 73 -4.49 3.20 -13.80
C LYS A 73 -3.27 2.40 -13.44
N ASP A 74 -2.30 2.37 -14.34
CA ASP A 74 -0.98 1.84 -14.02
C ASP A 74 -0.39 2.65 -12.88
N SER A 75 0.34 2.00 -12.03
CA SER A 75 0.88 2.62 -10.83
C SER A 75 2.26 2.09 -10.53
N LYS A 76 2.94 2.71 -9.58
CA LYS A 76 4.15 2.13 -9.02
C LYS A 76 4.06 2.13 -7.51
N ALA A 77 4.62 1.13 -6.90
CA ALA A 77 4.67 1.02 -5.45
C ALA A 77 5.89 1.79 -4.95
N GLN A 78 5.66 2.73 -4.06
CA GLN A 78 6.72 3.55 -3.51
C GLN A 78 7.21 2.91 -2.22
N CYS A 79 8.05 1.88 -2.35
CA CYS A 79 8.50 1.12 -1.20
C CYS A 79 9.32 1.96 -0.22
N GLU A 80 9.92 3.04 -0.70
CA GLU A 80 10.65 3.96 0.17
C GLU A 80 9.71 4.81 1.03
N GLN A 81 8.40 4.74 0.77
CA GLN A 81 7.41 5.47 1.56
C GLN A 81 6.65 4.55 2.51
N VAL A 82 7.19 3.36 2.76
CA VAL A 82 6.53 2.40 3.65
C VAL A 82 6.28 3.04 5.00
N ARG A 83 5.08 2.85 5.53
CA ARG A 83 4.72 3.49 6.79
C ARG A 83 3.58 2.75 7.49
N ALA A 84 3.44 3.02 8.77
CA ALA A 84 2.34 2.50 9.55
C ALA A 84 1.21 3.53 9.56
N VAL A 85 -0.01 3.07 9.45
CA VAL A 85 -1.19 3.94 9.54
C VAL A 85 -2.17 3.31 10.51
N ALA A 86 -2.96 4.14 11.17
CA ALA A 86 -4.00 3.63 12.05
C ALA A 86 -5.08 2.93 11.22
N GLN A 87 -5.67 1.90 11.78
CA GLN A 87 -6.66 1.11 11.05
C GLN A 87 -7.81 1.95 10.50
N ASP A 88 -8.25 2.96 11.22
CA ASP A 88 -9.38 3.77 10.78
C ASP A 88 -9.06 4.65 9.57
N ARG A 89 -7.80 4.69 9.14
CA ARG A 89 -7.46 5.38 7.91
C ARG A 89 -7.63 4.52 6.69
N ILE A 90 -7.88 3.24 6.87
CA ILE A 90 -8.02 2.31 5.77
C ILE A 90 -9.49 2.29 5.38
N LEU A 91 -9.79 2.72 4.15
CA LEU A 91 -11.15 2.98 3.74
C LEU A 91 -11.82 1.81 3.05
N ARG A 92 -11.40 1.44 1.86
CA ARG A 92 -12.03 0.35 1.14
C ARG A 92 -11.05 -0.40 0.27
N ARG A 93 -11.36 -1.63 -0.02
CA ARG A 93 -10.52 -2.46 -0.86
C ARG A 93 -10.69 -2.08 -2.31
N LEU A 94 -9.58 -1.97 -3.03
CA LEU A 94 -9.58 -1.62 -4.45
C LEU A 94 -9.15 -2.79 -5.33
N GLY A 95 -8.21 -3.60 -4.88
CA GLY A 95 -7.67 -4.67 -5.69
C GLY A 95 -6.63 -5.45 -4.91
N ALA A 96 -5.74 -6.10 -5.63
CA ALA A 96 -4.69 -6.89 -5.01
C ALA A 96 -3.48 -6.97 -5.92
N VAL A 97 -2.33 -7.14 -5.33
CA VAL A 97 -1.08 -7.29 -6.06
C VAL A 97 -0.84 -8.78 -6.31
N PRO A 98 -0.56 -9.18 -7.56
CA PRO A 98 -0.27 -10.59 -7.84
C PRO A 98 0.97 -11.05 -7.07
N ARG A 99 0.98 -12.32 -6.76
CA ARG A 99 2.06 -12.91 -5.99
C ARG A 99 3.44 -12.57 -6.53
N GLN A 100 3.62 -12.64 -7.85
CA GLN A 100 4.91 -12.38 -8.44
C GLN A 100 5.36 -10.95 -8.20
N ARG A 101 4.45 -10.01 -8.26
CA ARG A 101 4.80 -8.61 -7.97
C ARG A 101 5.07 -8.39 -6.48
N MET A 102 4.39 -9.15 -5.62
CA MET A 102 4.69 -9.06 -4.19
C MET A 102 6.12 -9.51 -3.89
N MET A 103 6.66 -10.46 -4.66
CA MET A 103 8.05 -10.84 -4.50
C MET A 103 8.99 -9.69 -4.83
N GLU A 104 8.65 -8.90 -5.85
CA GLU A 104 9.43 -7.72 -6.20
C GLU A 104 9.32 -6.64 -5.12
N ILE A 105 8.13 -6.49 -4.55
CA ILE A 105 7.92 -5.54 -3.47
C ILE A 105 8.71 -5.95 -2.25
N ASP A 106 8.73 -7.24 -1.92
CA ASP A 106 9.52 -7.75 -0.81
C ASP A 106 10.99 -7.44 -1.01
N ALA A 107 11.50 -7.64 -2.22
CA ALA A 107 12.91 -7.35 -2.53
C ALA A 107 13.20 -5.85 -2.41
N ALA A 108 12.27 -5.01 -2.89
CA ALA A 108 12.44 -3.57 -2.81
C ALA A 108 12.41 -3.09 -1.35
N LEU A 109 11.55 -3.68 -0.53
CA LEU A 109 11.50 -3.34 0.89
C LEU A 109 12.79 -3.78 1.60
N ARG A 110 13.32 -4.97 1.28
CA ARG A 110 14.58 -5.39 1.86
C ARG A 110 15.69 -4.42 1.51
N ARG A 111 15.72 -3.98 0.26
CA ARG A 111 16.72 -3.03 -0.19
C ARG A 111 16.59 -1.70 0.54
N HIS A 112 15.39 -1.19 0.63
CA HIS A 112 15.17 0.10 1.27
C HIS A 112 15.48 0.06 2.77
N LEU A 113 15.09 -1.01 3.44
CA LEU A 113 15.27 -1.13 4.88
C LEU A 113 16.62 -1.70 5.27
N GLY A 114 17.40 -2.16 4.33
CA GLY A 114 18.72 -2.73 4.63
C GLY A 114 18.67 -4.11 5.26
N LEU A 115 17.65 -4.88 4.93
CA LEU A 115 17.48 -6.21 5.52
C LEU A 115 18.22 -7.29 4.74
#